data_b1486e65ed211d41c9a158a9a48f6c10
#
_entry.id   b1486e65ed211d41c9a158a9a48f6c10
#
_cell.length_a   1.000
_cell.length_b   1.000
_cell.length_c   1.000
_cell.angle_alpha   90.00
_cell.angle_beta   90.00
_cell.angle_gamma   90.00
#
_symmetry.space_group_name_H-M   'P 1'
#
loop_
_entity.id
_entity.type
_entity.pdbx_description
1 polymer ?
#
loop_
_entity_poly.entity_id
_entity_poly.type
_entity_poly.pdbx_seq_one_letter_code
_entity_poly.pdbx_strand_id
1 'polypeptide(L)'
;LYLFDASGALCDWAFLRDIPTCGSYGRLNGENGYFYFAQSSRGADNGTGYRMVAAKPTVDIAAGVYDDAESLTLTITGENVHYTLDGSDPTADDPAYTAPITITETTIVRAASFPADALPGKAATWSYFLRENSTLPVVSLVTDPDNLTGAQGIYSNHEQAWSEKWEREATVAMYEDGGEFSIDCGIRMHGRTSRRVSEKKSFTLKFRGRYGGDLHYDVFGDGVVTDFSSLLLRASVEDTYTSYMRDEFFARIAIDYTDVPAQNYRYVSLFLNGEYWGIYAIREHHSAEYFASHKGVDADTVDMQTGEFEGQTAWSEILNYARYNSLSTPEGWAYIQEHVDIPEMIDWLILECWSGDIDVYENVRFYASPEYENGKYIYGLADMDLTMMGMDSMSVGFN
;
A
#
# COMPACT_ATOMS: atom_id res chain seq x y z
N LEU A 1 22.43 -10.11 -15.88
CA LEU A 1 23.48 -9.11 -15.65
C LEU A 1 24.71 -9.49 -16.45
N TYR A 2 25.27 -8.53 -17.18
CA TYR A 2 26.49 -8.72 -17.99
C TYR A 2 27.53 -7.70 -17.54
N LEU A 3 28.78 -8.15 -17.41
CA LEU A 3 29.93 -7.31 -17.11
C LEU A 3 30.83 -7.24 -18.36
N PHE A 4 31.08 -6.03 -18.85
CA PHE A 4 31.97 -5.78 -19.96
C PHE A 4 33.22 -5.03 -19.50
N ASP A 5 34.36 -5.25 -20.15
CA ASP A 5 35.55 -4.44 -19.96
C ASP A 5 35.44 -3.08 -20.70
N ALA A 6 36.48 -2.25 -20.55
CA ALA A 6 36.52 -0.93 -21.18
C ALA A 6 36.58 -0.99 -22.73
N SER A 7 36.90 -2.14 -23.33
CA SER A 7 36.87 -2.38 -24.76
C SER A 7 35.52 -2.85 -25.31
N GLY A 8 34.58 -3.13 -24.42
CA GLY A 8 33.25 -3.71 -24.73
C GLY A 8 33.28 -5.24 -24.85
N ALA A 9 34.36 -5.91 -24.44
CA ALA A 9 34.39 -7.37 -24.40
C ALA A 9 33.67 -7.91 -23.15
N LEU A 10 32.84 -8.95 -23.31
CA LEU A 10 32.14 -9.58 -22.21
C LEU A 10 33.13 -10.28 -21.26
N CYS A 11 33.21 -9.80 -20.03
CA CYS A 11 34.08 -10.39 -18.99
C CYS A 11 33.36 -11.45 -18.16
N ASP A 12 32.09 -11.23 -17.84
CA ASP A 12 31.30 -12.11 -16.99
C ASP A 12 29.80 -11.88 -17.17
N TRP A 13 28.99 -12.83 -16.72
CA TRP A 13 27.55 -12.72 -16.73
C TRP A 13 26.92 -13.56 -15.63
N ALA A 14 25.72 -13.16 -15.17
CA ALA A 14 24.90 -13.93 -14.25
C ALA A 14 23.43 -13.79 -14.61
N PHE A 15 22.66 -14.87 -14.49
CA PHE A 15 21.21 -14.79 -14.51
C PHE A 15 20.73 -14.15 -13.22
N LEU A 16 19.79 -13.21 -13.33
CA LEU A 16 19.03 -12.77 -12.17
C LEU A 16 18.10 -13.91 -11.75
N ARG A 17 18.03 -14.16 -10.45
CA ARG A 17 17.18 -15.15 -9.81
C ARG A 17 16.35 -14.45 -8.76
N ASP A 18 15.21 -15.02 -8.38
CA ASP A 18 14.49 -14.60 -7.20
C ASP A 18 15.38 -14.87 -5.98
N ILE A 19 15.71 -13.78 -5.28
CA ILE A 19 16.59 -13.80 -4.12
C ILE A 19 15.73 -13.45 -2.90
N PRO A 20 15.78 -14.26 -1.82
CA PRO A 20 15.08 -13.91 -0.59
C PRO A 20 15.46 -12.51 -0.08
N THR A 21 14.55 -11.85 0.60
CA THR A 21 14.78 -10.53 1.20
C THR A 21 16.06 -10.55 2.06
N CYS A 22 16.90 -9.54 1.94
CA CYS A 22 18.23 -9.45 2.56
C CYS A 22 19.27 -10.46 2.07
N GLY A 23 18.92 -11.42 1.21
CA GLY A 23 19.83 -12.39 0.63
C GLY A 23 20.69 -11.81 -0.51
N SER A 24 21.57 -12.65 -1.02
CA SER A 24 22.35 -12.38 -2.23
C SER A 24 22.55 -13.63 -3.06
N TYR A 25 22.95 -13.45 -4.33
CA TYR A 25 23.25 -14.52 -5.26
C TYR A 25 24.59 -14.24 -5.93
N GLY A 26 25.54 -15.12 -5.79
CA GLY A 26 26.91 -14.88 -6.24
C GLY A 26 27.77 -16.13 -6.25
N ARG A 27 29.06 -15.95 -6.49
CA ARG A 27 30.06 -17.02 -6.48
C ARG A 27 30.58 -17.27 -5.07
N LEU A 28 30.88 -18.54 -4.77
CA LEU A 28 31.57 -18.96 -3.56
C LEU A 28 33.03 -19.26 -3.90
N ASN A 29 33.97 -18.72 -3.09
CA ASN A 29 35.40 -18.92 -3.30
C ASN A 29 35.78 -20.41 -3.27
N GLY A 30 36.44 -20.86 -4.32
CA GLY A 30 36.86 -22.26 -4.46
C GLY A 30 35.81 -23.20 -5.04
N GLU A 31 34.59 -22.71 -5.28
CA GLU A 31 33.49 -23.52 -5.81
C GLU A 31 33.08 -23.06 -7.23
N ASN A 32 32.59 -23.99 -8.02
CA ASN A 32 32.08 -23.69 -9.35
C ASN A 32 30.58 -23.30 -9.29
N GLY A 33 30.22 -22.26 -10.05
CA GLY A 33 28.85 -21.80 -10.22
C GLY A 33 28.41 -20.74 -9.20
N TYR A 34 27.09 -20.56 -9.14
CA TYR A 34 26.46 -19.53 -8.29
C TYR A 34 25.68 -20.16 -7.16
N PHE A 35 25.62 -19.43 -6.05
CA PHE A 35 24.97 -19.83 -4.81
C PHE A 35 24.10 -18.72 -4.28
N TYR A 36 23.07 -19.08 -3.52
CA TYR A 36 22.29 -18.19 -2.68
C TYR A 36 22.95 -18.05 -1.31
N PHE A 37 22.90 -16.85 -0.75
CA PHE A 37 23.42 -16.52 0.57
C PHE A 37 22.35 -15.82 1.39
N ALA A 38 22.27 -16.11 2.69
CA ALA A 38 21.30 -15.54 3.60
C ALA A 38 21.44 -14.01 3.75
N GLN A 39 22.66 -13.50 3.56
CA GLN A 39 22.96 -12.07 3.69
C GLN A 39 23.90 -11.62 2.57
N SER A 40 23.82 -10.32 2.23
CA SER A 40 24.80 -9.72 1.33
C SER A 40 26.11 -9.45 2.08
N SER A 41 27.24 -9.68 1.41
CA SER A 41 28.60 -9.61 1.99
C SER A 41 29.46 -8.55 1.27
N ARG A 42 28.91 -7.37 1.01
CA ARG A 42 29.61 -6.31 0.26
C ARG A 42 31.01 -6.03 0.83
N GLY A 43 32.05 -6.30 0.03
CA GLY A 43 33.45 -6.06 0.41
C GLY A 43 34.06 -7.11 1.35
N ALA A 44 33.37 -8.25 1.55
CA ALA A 44 33.85 -9.39 2.33
C ALA A 44 33.60 -10.70 1.57
N ASP A 45 34.18 -11.79 2.07
CA ASP A 45 33.90 -13.12 1.53
C ASP A 45 32.45 -13.54 1.80
N ASN A 46 31.85 -14.22 0.84
CA ASN A 46 30.53 -14.82 0.98
C ASN A 46 30.57 -15.93 2.06
N GLY A 47 29.52 -15.98 2.88
CA GLY A 47 29.36 -17.02 3.90
C GLY A 47 28.94 -18.38 3.30
N THR A 48 28.13 -19.13 4.05
CA THR A 48 27.59 -20.40 3.59
C THR A 48 26.69 -20.22 2.36
N GLY A 49 27.03 -20.90 1.27
CA GLY A 49 26.28 -20.84 0.03
C GLY A 49 25.37 -22.05 -0.16
N TYR A 50 24.18 -21.80 -0.70
CA TYR A 50 23.17 -22.81 -1.00
C TYR A 50 22.91 -22.88 -2.50
N ARG A 51 22.69 -24.09 -3.04
CA ARG A 51 22.42 -24.29 -4.48
C ARG A 51 20.97 -23.94 -4.86
N MET A 52 20.08 -23.94 -3.89
CA MET A 52 18.63 -23.66 -4.08
C MET A 52 18.07 -22.90 -2.90
N VAL A 53 16.90 -22.34 -3.10
CA VAL A 53 16.03 -21.78 -2.06
C VAL A 53 14.94 -22.80 -1.79
N ALA A 54 14.60 -23.03 -0.54
CA ALA A 54 13.53 -23.93 -0.12
C ALA A 54 12.18 -23.46 -0.68
N ALA A 55 11.37 -24.42 -1.12
CA ALA A 55 10.01 -24.13 -1.55
C ALA A 55 9.14 -23.67 -0.36
N LYS A 56 8.20 -22.74 -0.60
CA LYS A 56 7.20 -22.39 0.39
C LYS A 56 6.38 -23.63 0.76
N PRO A 57 6.06 -23.85 2.06
CA PRO A 57 5.11 -24.86 2.46
C PRO A 57 3.72 -24.59 1.86
N THR A 58 2.90 -25.63 1.80
CA THR A 58 1.48 -25.55 1.41
C THR A 58 0.59 -26.12 2.50
N VAL A 59 -0.69 -25.77 2.51
CA VAL A 59 -1.69 -26.24 3.46
C VAL A 59 -2.86 -26.87 2.70
N ASP A 60 -3.55 -27.82 3.32
CA ASP A 60 -4.66 -28.57 2.72
C ASP A 60 -6.00 -27.79 2.75
N ILE A 61 -6.20 -26.95 3.76
CA ILE A 61 -7.41 -26.10 3.90
C ILE A 61 -7.03 -24.67 3.48
N ALA A 62 -7.73 -24.10 2.52
CA ALA A 62 -7.52 -22.74 2.07
C ALA A 62 -7.65 -21.74 3.24
N ALA A 63 -6.90 -20.65 3.21
CA ALA A 63 -7.12 -19.54 4.12
C ALA A 63 -8.49 -18.89 3.80
N GLY A 64 -9.15 -18.26 4.80
CA GLY A 64 -10.46 -17.68 4.55
C GLY A 64 -11.32 -17.49 5.80
N VAL A 65 -12.61 -17.18 5.57
CA VAL A 65 -13.61 -16.98 6.61
C VAL A 65 -14.45 -18.24 6.77
N TYR A 66 -14.60 -18.71 8.00
CA TYR A 66 -15.23 -19.98 8.37
C TYR A 66 -16.23 -19.76 9.52
N ASP A 67 -17.32 -19.04 9.24
CA ASP A 67 -18.28 -18.63 10.28
C ASP A 67 -19.04 -19.80 10.91
N ASP A 68 -19.27 -20.89 10.16
CA ASP A 68 -19.96 -22.10 10.62
C ASP A 68 -19.04 -23.14 11.24
N ALA A 69 -17.71 -22.94 11.23
CA ALA A 69 -16.77 -23.93 11.73
C ALA A 69 -16.43 -23.71 13.21
N GLU A 70 -16.56 -24.77 14.02
CA GLU A 70 -16.10 -24.75 15.41
C GLU A 70 -14.59 -24.96 15.53
N SER A 71 -14.00 -25.68 14.56
CA SER A 71 -12.57 -25.94 14.50
C SER A 71 -12.15 -26.34 13.08
N LEU A 72 -10.90 -26.10 12.75
CA LEU A 72 -10.24 -26.60 11.53
C LEU A 72 -8.99 -27.39 11.93
N THR A 73 -8.70 -28.46 11.20
CA THR A 73 -7.45 -29.22 11.38
C THR A 73 -6.62 -29.13 10.12
N LEU A 74 -5.50 -28.44 10.21
CA LEU A 74 -4.63 -28.05 9.09
C LEU A 74 -3.48 -29.03 8.92
N THR A 75 -3.28 -29.50 7.69
CA THR A 75 -2.12 -30.32 7.30
C THR A 75 -1.16 -29.48 6.46
N ILE A 76 0.02 -29.22 6.99
CA ILE A 76 1.07 -28.47 6.27
C ILE A 76 1.99 -29.47 5.58
N THR A 77 2.31 -29.19 4.29
CA THR A 77 3.23 -29.97 3.48
C THR A 77 4.46 -29.15 3.14
N GLY A 78 5.63 -29.68 3.41
CA GLY A 78 6.93 -29.05 3.16
C GLY A 78 8.06 -29.89 3.76
N GLU A 79 9.30 -29.49 3.53
CA GLU A 79 10.48 -30.17 4.07
C GLU A 79 11.01 -29.44 5.30
N ASN A 80 11.13 -30.15 6.43
CA ASN A 80 11.56 -29.59 7.71
C ASN A 80 10.88 -28.25 8.02
N VAL A 81 9.52 -28.29 8.09
CA VAL A 81 8.69 -27.11 8.29
C VAL A 81 8.69 -26.69 9.75
N HIS A 82 8.93 -25.41 10.00
CA HIS A 82 8.70 -24.74 11.27
C HIS A 82 7.60 -23.69 11.10
N TYR A 83 6.85 -23.40 12.15
CA TYR A 83 5.68 -22.53 12.08
C TYR A 83 5.49 -21.66 13.31
N THR A 84 4.76 -20.54 13.15
CA THR A 84 4.30 -19.64 14.20
C THR A 84 2.80 -19.42 14.09
N LEU A 85 2.15 -18.98 15.18
CA LEU A 85 0.72 -18.68 15.24
C LEU A 85 0.42 -17.25 15.71
N ASP A 86 1.44 -16.43 15.87
CA ASP A 86 1.38 -15.05 16.38
C ASP A 86 1.73 -13.98 15.34
N GLY A 87 1.93 -14.40 14.08
CA GLY A 87 2.32 -13.51 13.00
C GLY A 87 3.82 -13.28 12.86
N SER A 88 4.66 -13.80 13.78
CA SER A 88 6.12 -13.71 13.67
C SER A 88 6.66 -14.51 12.48
N ASP A 89 7.84 -14.11 11.98
CA ASP A 89 8.53 -14.84 10.93
C ASP A 89 9.07 -16.17 11.50
N PRO A 90 8.69 -17.34 10.92
CA PRO A 90 9.19 -18.63 11.39
C PRO A 90 10.71 -18.75 11.25
N THR A 91 11.35 -19.28 12.28
CA THR A 91 12.79 -19.61 12.33
C THR A 91 12.99 -21.11 12.58
N ALA A 92 14.23 -21.57 12.45
CA ALA A 92 14.56 -22.98 12.76
C ALA A 92 14.45 -23.31 14.26
N ASP A 93 14.34 -22.31 15.13
CA ASP A 93 14.18 -22.47 16.58
C ASP A 93 12.70 -22.54 17.01
N ASP A 94 11.76 -22.20 16.11
CA ASP A 94 10.32 -22.30 16.34
C ASP A 94 9.83 -23.75 16.29
N PRO A 95 8.59 -24.01 16.73
CA PRO A 95 8.02 -25.36 16.70
C PRO A 95 8.09 -26.03 15.33
N ALA A 96 8.70 -27.23 15.28
CA ALA A 96 8.70 -28.05 14.09
C ALA A 96 7.30 -28.64 13.85
N TYR A 97 6.84 -28.59 12.60
CA TYR A 97 5.58 -29.21 12.21
C TYR A 97 5.75 -30.76 12.16
N THR A 98 5.12 -31.46 13.09
CA THR A 98 5.19 -32.92 13.21
C THR A 98 3.83 -33.63 13.15
N ALA A 99 2.73 -32.87 13.27
CA ALA A 99 1.35 -33.36 13.25
C ALA A 99 0.39 -32.26 12.83
N PRO A 100 -0.82 -32.57 12.35
CA PRO A 100 -1.82 -31.58 11.99
C PRO A 100 -2.14 -30.62 13.14
N ILE A 101 -2.32 -29.34 12.80
CA ILE A 101 -2.63 -28.26 13.75
C ILE A 101 -4.14 -28.09 13.82
N THR A 102 -4.72 -28.22 15.01
CA THR A 102 -6.14 -27.90 15.20
C THR A 102 -6.28 -26.49 15.76
N ILE A 103 -7.03 -25.65 15.05
CA ILE A 103 -7.38 -24.29 15.46
C ILE A 103 -8.88 -24.23 15.82
N THR A 104 -9.23 -23.48 16.86
CA THR A 104 -10.60 -23.33 17.37
C THR A 104 -11.06 -21.88 17.46
N GLU A 105 -10.21 -20.95 17.04
CA GLU A 105 -10.45 -19.51 17.01
C GLU A 105 -9.71 -18.89 15.82
N THR A 106 -9.98 -17.63 15.54
CA THR A 106 -9.27 -16.87 14.49
C THR A 106 -7.78 -16.98 14.71
N THR A 107 -7.06 -17.47 13.70
CA THR A 107 -5.64 -17.82 13.81
C THR A 107 -4.89 -17.48 12.54
N ILE A 108 -3.73 -16.88 12.70
CA ILE A 108 -2.75 -16.69 11.63
C ILE A 108 -1.72 -17.82 11.72
N VAL A 109 -1.50 -18.53 10.64
CA VAL A 109 -0.47 -19.56 10.55
C VAL A 109 0.60 -19.06 9.57
N ARG A 110 1.82 -18.95 10.05
CA ARG A 110 2.99 -18.71 9.18
C ARG A 110 3.91 -19.91 9.25
N ALA A 111 4.43 -20.34 8.10
CA ALA A 111 5.32 -21.48 8.05
C ALA A 111 6.40 -21.31 6.99
N ALA A 112 7.60 -21.83 7.28
CA ALA A 112 8.72 -21.85 6.35
C ALA A 112 9.42 -23.21 6.38
N SER A 113 10.10 -23.56 5.27
CA SER A 113 10.88 -24.78 5.15
C SER A 113 12.36 -24.50 5.45
N PHE A 114 13.00 -25.36 6.25
CA PHE A 114 14.40 -25.26 6.68
C PHE A 114 15.21 -26.52 6.35
N PRO A 115 15.25 -26.98 5.07
CA PRO A 115 16.08 -28.12 4.71
C PRO A 115 17.56 -27.79 4.87
N ALA A 116 18.39 -28.81 5.16
CA ALA A 116 19.81 -28.61 5.45
C ALA A 116 20.64 -28.16 4.22
N ASP A 117 20.16 -28.43 3.02
CA ASP A 117 20.85 -28.20 1.75
C ASP A 117 20.30 -27.03 0.91
N ALA A 118 19.29 -26.33 1.41
CA ALA A 118 18.72 -25.15 0.76
C ALA A 118 18.66 -23.94 1.70
N LEU A 119 18.77 -22.74 1.11
CA LEU A 119 18.50 -21.51 1.85
C LEU A 119 17.00 -21.47 2.21
N PRO A 120 16.61 -21.20 3.46
CA PRO A 120 15.21 -20.99 3.81
C PRO A 120 14.55 -19.96 2.89
N GLY A 121 13.37 -20.33 2.37
CA GLY A 121 12.57 -19.47 1.51
C GLY A 121 11.71 -18.50 2.33
N LYS A 122 10.90 -17.69 1.63
CA LYS A 122 9.90 -16.87 2.28
C LYS A 122 8.85 -17.72 3.01
N ALA A 123 8.39 -17.26 4.16
CA ALA A 123 7.28 -17.89 4.85
C ALA A 123 6.00 -17.86 3.98
N ALA A 124 5.21 -18.91 4.08
CA ALA A 124 3.81 -18.90 3.67
C ALA A 124 2.97 -18.36 4.83
N THR A 125 1.94 -17.57 4.50
CA THR A 125 1.04 -16.96 5.49
C THR A 125 -0.39 -17.35 5.14
N TRP A 126 -1.13 -17.88 6.11
CA TRP A 126 -2.53 -18.25 5.98
C TRP A 126 -3.33 -17.69 7.16
N SER A 127 -4.45 -17.07 6.87
CA SER A 127 -5.34 -16.47 7.86
C SER A 127 -6.66 -17.21 7.88
N TYR A 128 -7.07 -17.66 9.05
CA TYR A 128 -8.32 -18.39 9.27
C TYR A 128 -9.18 -17.61 10.26
N PHE A 129 -10.33 -17.15 9.80
CA PHE A 129 -11.28 -16.37 10.59
C PHE A 129 -12.46 -17.26 10.95
N LEU A 130 -12.58 -17.63 12.23
CA LEU A 130 -13.61 -18.53 12.72
C LEU A 130 -14.68 -17.75 13.48
N ARG A 131 -15.93 -17.85 13.03
CA ARG A 131 -17.10 -17.25 13.70
C ARG A 131 -17.05 -15.74 13.90
N GLU A 132 -16.35 -15.04 13.00
CA GLU A 132 -16.26 -13.57 13.05
C GLU A 132 -17.56 -12.89 12.60
N ASN A 133 -18.38 -13.59 11.78
CA ASN A 133 -19.69 -13.12 11.30
C ASN A 133 -19.64 -11.71 10.71
N SER A 134 -18.57 -11.38 10.01
CA SER A 134 -18.40 -10.07 9.37
C SER A 134 -19.33 -9.96 8.16
N THR A 135 -20.08 -8.87 8.08
CA THR A 135 -20.88 -8.51 6.90
C THR A 135 -20.08 -7.71 5.89
N LEU A 136 -18.87 -7.28 6.24
CA LEU A 136 -17.93 -6.60 5.36
C LEU A 136 -16.86 -7.60 4.91
N PRO A 137 -16.21 -7.36 3.75
CA PRO A 137 -15.03 -8.11 3.39
C PRO A 137 -13.99 -8.07 4.51
N VAL A 138 -13.32 -9.19 4.74
CA VAL A 138 -12.29 -9.31 5.76
C VAL A 138 -10.94 -9.05 5.14
N VAL A 139 -10.22 -8.08 5.67
CA VAL A 139 -8.80 -7.84 5.32
C VAL A 139 -7.91 -8.33 6.45
N SER A 140 -7.01 -9.23 6.11
CA SER A 140 -5.94 -9.71 6.98
C SER A 140 -4.65 -8.97 6.63
N LEU A 141 -4.04 -8.30 7.60
CA LEU A 141 -2.71 -7.71 7.49
C LEU A 141 -1.79 -8.42 8.48
N VAL A 142 -0.80 -9.14 7.96
CA VAL A 142 0.10 -9.96 8.77
C VAL A 142 1.53 -9.48 8.57
N THR A 143 2.22 -9.19 9.68
CA THR A 143 3.63 -8.80 9.68
C THR A 143 4.27 -9.30 10.98
N ASP A 144 5.58 -9.48 10.99
CA ASP A 144 6.30 -9.79 12.21
C ASP A 144 5.98 -8.73 13.28
N PRO A 145 5.61 -9.11 14.53
CA PRO A 145 5.30 -8.18 15.60
C PRO A 145 6.40 -7.14 15.87
N ASP A 146 7.67 -7.48 15.64
CA ASP A 146 8.79 -6.54 15.76
C ASP A 146 8.76 -5.43 14.70
N ASN A 147 8.13 -5.68 13.56
CA ASN A 147 7.88 -4.65 12.54
C ASN A 147 6.91 -3.56 13.02
N LEU A 148 6.04 -3.89 13.98
CA LEU A 148 5.07 -2.96 14.58
C LEU A 148 5.61 -2.34 15.87
N THR A 149 6.02 -3.17 16.83
CA THR A 149 6.29 -2.75 18.22
C THR A 149 7.72 -2.96 18.67
N GLY A 150 8.59 -3.59 17.88
CA GLY A 150 10.00 -3.75 18.15
C GLY A 150 10.78 -2.42 18.19
N ALA A 151 12.07 -2.50 18.43
CA ALA A 151 12.95 -1.32 18.54
C ALA A 151 12.90 -0.39 17.31
N GLN A 152 12.65 -0.95 16.15
CA GLN A 152 12.44 -0.22 14.89
C GLN A 152 11.01 -0.43 14.33
N GLY A 153 10.07 -0.73 15.20
CA GLY A 153 8.67 -0.95 14.83
C GLY A 153 8.00 0.34 14.37
N ILE A 154 7.23 0.24 13.27
CA ILE A 154 6.59 1.42 12.66
C ILE A 154 5.45 1.98 13.50
N TYR A 155 4.81 1.16 14.34
CA TYR A 155 3.75 1.59 15.26
C TYR A 155 4.35 2.30 16.48
N SER A 156 5.32 1.70 17.16
CA SER A 156 5.97 2.27 18.34
C SER A 156 6.75 3.55 18.04
N ASN A 157 7.34 3.65 16.84
CA ASN A 157 8.13 4.79 16.39
C ASN A 157 7.42 5.56 15.27
N HIS A 158 6.11 5.71 15.33
CA HIS A 158 5.27 6.21 14.23
C HIS A 158 5.70 7.58 13.68
N GLU A 159 6.29 8.47 14.50
CA GLU A 159 6.79 9.76 14.05
C GLU A 159 8.01 9.61 13.13
N GLN A 160 9.02 8.86 13.60
CA GLN A 160 10.22 8.62 12.81
C GLN A 160 9.94 7.75 11.60
N ALA A 161 9.11 6.71 11.77
CA ALA A 161 8.70 5.83 10.69
C ALA A 161 8.01 6.58 9.55
N TRP A 162 7.19 7.58 9.87
CA TRP A 162 6.54 8.43 8.88
C TRP A 162 7.54 9.39 8.22
N SER A 163 8.34 10.13 9.00
CA SER A 163 9.26 11.14 8.48
C SER A 163 10.37 10.53 7.62
N GLU A 164 10.89 9.36 8.01
CA GLU A 164 11.93 8.64 7.28
C GLU A 164 11.38 7.61 6.28
N LYS A 165 10.04 7.52 6.14
CA LYS A 165 9.34 6.62 5.22
C LYS A 165 9.73 5.15 5.42
N TRP A 166 9.82 4.72 6.67
CA TRP A 166 10.12 3.32 6.99
C TRP A 166 9.07 2.39 6.39
N GLU A 167 9.53 1.31 5.79
CA GLU A 167 8.70 0.28 5.18
C GLU A 167 9.06 -1.07 5.80
N ARG A 168 8.03 -1.84 6.17
CA ARG A 168 8.17 -3.19 6.72
C ARG A 168 7.46 -4.18 5.83
N GLU A 169 8.01 -5.39 5.74
CA GLU A 169 7.40 -6.48 5.00
C GLU A 169 6.13 -6.98 5.71
N ALA A 170 5.10 -7.27 4.94
CA ALA A 170 3.84 -7.82 5.41
C ALA A 170 3.21 -8.67 4.31
N THR A 171 2.23 -9.50 4.70
CA THR A 171 1.29 -10.13 3.78
C THR A 171 -0.08 -9.49 3.99
N VAL A 172 -0.72 -9.02 2.93
CA VAL A 172 -2.11 -8.58 2.95
C VAL A 172 -2.97 -9.57 2.18
N ALA A 173 -4.11 -9.92 2.76
CA ALA A 173 -5.12 -10.73 2.09
C ALA A 173 -6.50 -10.11 2.28
N MET A 174 -7.39 -10.32 1.32
CA MET A 174 -8.80 -9.92 1.40
C MET A 174 -9.66 -11.13 1.07
N TYR A 175 -10.70 -11.34 1.87
CA TYR A 175 -11.64 -12.43 1.74
C TYR A 175 -13.05 -11.88 1.66
N GLU A 176 -13.78 -12.30 0.63
CA GLU A 176 -15.16 -11.89 0.39
C GLU A 176 -15.94 -12.96 -0.39
N ASP A 177 -17.26 -12.83 -0.42
CA ASP A 177 -18.08 -13.67 -1.27
C ASP A 177 -17.74 -13.46 -2.76
N GLY A 178 -17.23 -14.50 -3.40
CA GLY A 178 -16.91 -14.48 -4.83
C GLY A 178 -15.47 -14.21 -5.19
N GLY A 179 -14.58 -13.97 -4.23
CA GLY A 179 -13.16 -13.79 -4.53
C GLY A 179 -12.26 -13.59 -3.32
N GLU A 180 -10.98 -13.78 -3.56
CA GLU A 180 -9.93 -13.53 -2.57
C GLU A 180 -8.62 -13.17 -3.24
N PHE A 181 -7.78 -12.42 -2.54
CA PHE A 181 -6.37 -12.31 -2.88
C PHE A 181 -5.51 -12.44 -1.62
N SER A 182 -4.27 -12.86 -1.81
CA SER A 182 -3.21 -12.80 -0.79
C SER A 182 -1.89 -12.49 -1.46
N ILE A 183 -1.22 -11.42 -1.02
CA ILE A 183 0.02 -10.93 -1.63
C ILE A 183 0.96 -10.36 -0.57
N ASP A 184 2.27 -10.57 -0.78
CA ASP A 184 3.29 -9.90 0.02
C ASP A 184 3.38 -8.42 -0.39
N CYS A 185 3.53 -7.53 0.59
CA CYS A 185 3.62 -6.10 0.37
C CYS A 185 4.55 -5.43 1.39
N GLY A 186 4.84 -4.16 1.16
CA GLY A 186 5.44 -3.30 2.17
C GLY A 186 4.35 -2.48 2.87
N ILE A 187 4.44 -2.32 4.18
CA ILE A 187 3.57 -1.42 4.93
C ILE A 187 4.32 -0.21 5.44
N ARG A 188 3.69 0.95 5.35
CA ARG A 188 4.18 2.22 5.90
C ARG A 188 3.13 2.87 6.76
N MET A 189 3.58 3.63 7.75
CA MET A 189 2.69 4.50 8.51
C MET A 189 2.10 5.57 7.59
N HIS A 190 0.79 5.77 7.66
CA HIS A 190 0.05 6.79 6.93
C HIS A 190 -0.57 7.83 7.88
N GLY A 191 -0.86 9.03 7.35
CA GLY A 191 -1.47 10.14 8.06
C GLY A 191 -0.45 11.04 8.76
N ARG A 192 -0.81 12.31 8.96
CA ARG A 192 0.02 13.32 9.62
C ARG A 192 -0.42 13.52 11.07
N THR A 193 -1.62 14.03 11.29
CA THR A 193 -2.20 14.28 12.61
C THR A 193 -2.79 12.99 13.19
N SER A 194 -3.54 12.25 12.39
CA SER A 194 -4.26 11.04 12.80
C SER A 194 -3.37 9.99 13.47
N ARG A 195 -2.12 9.81 13.00
CA ARG A 195 -1.17 8.86 13.63
C ARG A 195 -0.73 9.28 15.04
N ARG A 196 -0.87 10.56 15.41
CA ARG A 196 -0.47 11.10 16.72
C ARG A 196 -1.56 10.99 17.77
N VAL A 197 -2.81 11.20 17.34
CA VAL A 197 -3.94 11.36 18.23
C VAL A 197 -4.73 10.09 18.48
N SER A 198 -4.50 9.03 17.72
CA SER A 198 -5.24 7.78 17.82
C SER A 198 -4.32 6.57 17.94
N GLU A 199 -4.76 5.56 18.70
CA GLU A 199 -4.15 4.23 18.69
C GLU A 199 -4.43 3.49 17.38
N LYS A 200 -5.60 3.74 16.77
CA LYS A 200 -5.98 3.18 15.48
C LYS A 200 -5.23 3.88 14.35
N LYS A 201 -4.26 3.21 13.75
CA LYS A 201 -3.37 3.76 12.74
C LYS A 201 -3.83 3.42 11.33
N SER A 202 -3.57 4.33 10.39
CA SER A 202 -3.71 4.08 8.96
C SER A 202 -2.40 3.60 8.36
N PHE A 203 -2.48 2.75 7.33
CA PHE A 203 -1.33 2.17 6.67
C PHE A 203 -1.39 2.39 5.16
N THR A 204 -0.23 2.68 4.55
CA THR A 204 -0.06 2.57 3.11
C THR A 204 0.49 1.18 2.80
N LEU A 205 -0.20 0.44 1.94
CA LEU A 205 0.26 -0.81 1.34
C LEU A 205 1.08 -0.47 0.09
N LYS A 206 2.26 -1.04 -0.06
CA LYS A 206 3.15 -0.84 -1.22
C LYS A 206 3.43 -2.17 -1.89
N PHE A 207 2.90 -2.33 -3.09
CA PHE A 207 3.13 -3.50 -3.93
C PHE A 207 4.36 -3.23 -4.81
N ARG A 208 5.44 -3.95 -4.57
CA ARG A 208 6.72 -3.69 -5.23
C ARG A 208 7.30 -5.00 -5.78
N GLY A 209 8.11 -4.90 -6.82
CA GLY A 209 8.80 -6.07 -7.40
C GLY A 209 9.54 -6.93 -6.36
N ARG A 210 10.11 -6.33 -5.30
CA ARG A 210 10.77 -7.08 -4.22
C ARG A 210 9.83 -7.95 -3.38
N TYR A 211 8.53 -7.64 -3.39
CA TYR A 211 7.49 -8.43 -2.71
C TYR A 211 6.73 -9.37 -3.64
N GLY A 212 6.84 -9.21 -4.95
CA GLY A 212 6.15 -10.02 -5.95
C GLY A 212 5.55 -9.22 -7.08
N GLY A 213 5.47 -7.90 -6.97
CA GLY A 213 4.90 -7.00 -7.98
C GLY A 213 3.59 -6.37 -7.55
N ASP A 214 2.89 -5.78 -8.49
CA ASP A 214 1.64 -5.08 -8.28
C ASP A 214 0.50 -6.06 -7.91
N LEU A 215 -0.48 -5.56 -7.17
CA LEU A 215 -1.71 -6.29 -6.91
C LEU A 215 -2.60 -6.25 -8.15
N HIS A 216 -3.02 -7.43 -8.61
CA HIS A 216 -3.96 -7.62 -9.72
C HIS A 216 -5.28 -8.20 -9.17
N TYR A 217 -6.20 -7.34 -8.78
CA TYR A 217 -7.51 -7.72 -8.22
C TYR A 217 -8.49 -6.56 -8.28
N ASP A 218 -9.76 -6.84 -8.56
CA ASP A 218 -10.84 -5.84 -8.52
C ASP A 218 -11.25 -5.56 -7.07
N VAL A 219 -10.46 -4.75 -6.37
CA VAL A 219 -10.64 -4.44 -4.93
C VAL A 219 -11.98 -3.75 -4.66
N PHE A 220 -12.44 -2.93 -5.61
CA PHE A 220 -13.64 -2.09 -5.42
C PHE A 220 -14.90 -2.69 -6.02
N GLY A 221 -14.79 -3.74 -6.85
CA GLY A 221 -15.91 -4.46 -7.44
C GLY A 221 -16.60 -3.70 -8.59
N ASP A 222 -15.94 -2.68 -9.15
CA ASP A 222 -16.45 -1.88 -10.26
C ASP A 222 -15.78 -2.19 -11.61
N GLY A 223 -14.68 -2.94 -11.59
CA GLY A 223 -13.93 -3.34 -12.78
C GLY A 223 -13.21 -2.18 -13.49
N VAL A 224 -13.09 -1.00 -12.87
CA VAL A 224 -12.49 0.18 -13.50
C VAL A 224 -10.97 0.13 -13.39
N VAL A 225 -10.45 -0.05 -12.20
CA VAL A 225 -9.00 -0.23 -11.94
C VAL A 225 -8.81 -1.52 -11.17
N THR A 226 -7.94 -2.39 -11.68
CA THR A 226 -7.64 -3.72 -11.11
C THR A 226 -6.16 -3.94 -10.83
N ASP A 227 -5.32 -2.97 -11.16
CA ASP A 227 -3.86 -3.04 -11.03
C ASP A 227 -3.38 -1.93 -10.10
N PHE A 228 -2.83 -2.30 -8.95
CA PHE A 228 -2.43 -1.36 -7.92
C PHE A 228 -0.97 -1.51 -7.52
N SER A 229 -0.19 -0.43 -7.62
CA SER A 229 1.15 -0.32 -7.02
C SER A 229 1.07 0.05 -5.53
N SER A 230 -0.06 0.60 -5.09
CA SER A 230 -0.30 0.93 -3.68
C SER A 230 -1.77 1.14 -3.37
N LEU A 231 -2.16 0.82 -2.12
CA LEU A 231 -3.49 1.09 -1.55
C LEU A 231 -3.33 1.70 -0.15
N LEU A 232 -4.40 2.25 0.39
CA LEU A 232 -4.48 2.72 1.77
C LEU A 232 -5.44 1.85 2.58
N LEU A 233 -5.07 1.57 3.82
CA LEU A 233 -5.99 1.16 4.87
C LEU A 233 -6.21 2.36 5.79
N ARG A 234 -7.30 3.09 5.59
CA ARG A 234 -7.62 4.33 6.30
C ARG A 234 -8.49 4.04 7.52
N ALA A 235 -8.07 4.56 8.66
CA ALA A 235 -8.73 4.34 9.95
C ALA A 235 -9.84 5.35 10.27
N SER A 236 -10.07 6.37 9.43
CA SER A 236 -11.06 7.44 9.59
C SER A 236 -11.01 8.11 10.98
N VAL A 237 -9.82 8.46 11.45
CA VAL A 237 -9.55 8.86 12.85
C VAL A 237 -10.27 10.16 13.21
N GLU A 238 -10.20 11.19 12.36
CA GLU A 238 -10.78 12.48 12.60
C GLU A 238 -12.31 12.47 12.57
N ASP A 239 -12.91 11.49 11.88
CA ASP A 239 -14.36 11.31 11.80
C ASP A 239 -14.93 10.22 12.73
N THR A 240 -14.07 9.53 13.50
CA THR A 240 -14.45 8.35 14.33
C THR A 240 -15.54 8.66 15.34
N TYR A 241 -15.60 9.88 15.90
CA TYR A 241 -16.58 10.27 16.93
C TYR A 241 -17.82 10.97 16.36
N THR A 242 -17.92 11.09 15.04
CA THR A 242 -19.01 11.78 14.37
C THR A 242 -19.75 10.86 13.41
N SER A 243 -19.40 10.82 12.12
CA SER A 243 -20.12 10.02 11.13
C SER A 243 -19.37 8.77 10.67
N TYR A 244 -18.05 8.76 10.78
CA TYR A 244 -17.18 7.68 10.31
C TYR A 244 -17.13 7.51 8.78
N MET A 245 -17.73 8.44 8.02
CA MET A 245 -17.93 8.22 6.58
C MET A 245 -17.85 9.50 5.72
N ARG A 246 -17.46 10.65 6.28
CA ARG A 246 -17.49 11.92 5.53
C ARG A 246 -16.60 11.89 4.30
N ASP A 247 -15.34 11.51 4.47
CA ASP A 247 -14.38 11.44 3.38
C ASP A 247 -14.86 10.53 2.27
N GLU A 248 -15.31 9.33 2.62
CA GLU A 248 -15.84 8.35 1.69
C GLU A 248 -17.14 8.81 1.03
N PHE A 249 -18.00 9.52 1.77
CA PHE A 249 -19.25 10.06 1.23
C PHE A 249 -18.99 11.12 0.15
N PHE A 250 -18.08 12.06 0.39
CA PHE A 250 -17.76 13.08 -0.60
C PHE A 250 -16.96 12.51 -1.77
N ALA A 251 -16.06 11.56 -1.51
CA ALA A 251 -15.38 10.82 -2.59
C ALA A 251 -16.41 10.12 -3.50
N ARG A 252 -17.45 9.50 -2.93
CA ARG A 252 -18.52 8.86 -3.70
C ARG A 252 -19.32 9.85 -4.54
N ILE A 253 -19.65 11.01 -3.99
CA ILE A 253 -20.32 12.08 -4.74
C ILE A 253 -19.46 12.56 -5.90
N ALA A 254 -18.16 12.80 -5.66
CA ALA A 254 -17.24 13.20 -6.72
C ALA A 254 -17.20 12.15 -7.86
N ILE A 255 -17.05 10.87 -7.52
CA ILE A 255 -16.98 9.77 -8.49
C ILE A 255 -18.29 9.62 -9.28
N ASP A 256 -19.45 9.76 -8.63
CA ASP A 256 -20.74 9.50 -9.27
C ASP A 256 -21.27 10.66 -10.13
N TYR A 257 -20.87 11.91 -9.83
CA TYR A 257 -21.53 13.09 -10.39
C TYR A 257 -20.59 14.10 -11.03
N THR A 258 -19.26 13.89 -10.97
CA THR A 258 -18.25 14.79 -11.55
C THR A 258 -17.11 14.02 -12.21
N ASP A 259 -16.21 14.73 -12.89
CA ASP A 259 -14.97 14.16 -13.42
C ASP A 259 -13.77 14.42 -12.49
N VAL A 260 -14.01 15.03 -11.33
CA VAL A 260 -12.98 15.33 -10.31
C VAL A 260 -12.34 14.05 -9.79
N PRO A 261 -11.02 13.88 -9.92
CA PRO A 261 -10.32 12.74 -9.37
C PRO A 261 -10.55 12.59 -7.87
N ALA A 262 -11.14 11.48 -7.46
CA ALA A 262 -11.38 11.12 -6.07
C ALA A 262 -11.06 9.64 -5.85
N GLN A 263 -10.58 9.32 -4.65
CA GLN A 263 -10.16 7.96 -4.32
C GLN A 263 -11.37 7.03 -4.21
N ASN A 264 -11.40 5.97 -4.99
CA ASN A 264 -12.37 4.89 -4.78
C ASN A 264 -12.06 4.18 -3.45
N TYR A 265 -13.09 3.60 -2.83
CA TYR A 265 -12.97 3.01 -1.50
C TYR A 265 -13.95 1.86 -1.30
N ARG A 266 -13.65 1.04 -0.30
CA ARG A 266 -14.54 0.01 0.22
C ARG A 266 -14.33 -0.17 1.73
N TYR A 267 -15.41 -0.31 2.50
CA TYR A 267 -15.28 -0.64 3.92
C TYR A 267 -14.95 -2.12 4.11
N VAL A 268 -14.04 -2.39 5.03
CA VAL A 268 -13.55 -3.72 5.35
C VAL A 268 -13.42 -3.91 6.86
N SER A 269 -13.54 -5.15 7.32
CA SER A 269 -13.14 -5.55 8.67
C SER A 269 -11.65 -5.87 8.66
N LEU A 270 -10.83 -5.02 9.30
CA LEU A 270 -9.39 -5.21 9.37
C LEU A 270 -9.00 -6.07 10.56
N PHE A 271 -8.20 -7.10 10.30
CA PHE A 271 -7.48 -7.89 11.29
C PHE A 271 -5.97 -7.70 11.11
N LEU A 272 -5.29 -7.31 12.18
CA LEU A 272 -3.84 -7.16 12.22
C LEU A 272 -3.26 -8.30 13.06
N ASN A 273 -2.46 -9.16 12.43
CA ASN A 273 -1.93 -10.39 13.05
C ASN A 273 -3.03 -11.25 13.74
N GLY A 274 -4.22 -11.30 13.14
CA GLY A 274 -5.35 -12.07 13.65
C GLY A 274 -6.22 -11.34 14.69
N GLU A 275 -5.79 -10.19 15.19
CA GLU A 275 -6.60 -9.36 16.11
C GLU A 275 -7.49 -8.40 15.33
N TYR A 276 -8.77 -8.30 15.71
CA TYR A 276 -9.71 -7.38 15.10
C TYR A 276 -9.38 -5.92 15.43
N TRP A 277 -9.06 -5.13 14.41
CA TRP A 277 -8.72 -3.70 14.54
C TRP A 277 -9.87 -2.77 14.23
N GLY A 278 -11.00 -3.30 13.79
CA GLY A 278 -12.22 -2.54 13.50
C GLY A 278 -12.46 -2.34 12.01
N ILE A 279 -13.41 -1.45 11.70
CA ILE A 279 -13.76 -1.10 10.33
C ILE A 279 -12.72 -0.11 9.81
N TYR A 280 -12.23 -0.37 8.58
CA TYR A 280 -11.32 0.48 7.83
C TYR A 280 -11.91 0.75 6.44
N ALA A 281 -11.49 1.83 5.81
CA ALA A 281 -11.66 1.98 4.38
C ALA A 281 -10.37 1.52 3.68
N ILE A 282 -10.46 0.42 2.89
CA ILE A 282 -9.44 0.17 1.88
C ILE A 282 -9.74 1.11 0.72
N ARG A 283 -8.74 1.87 0.27
CA ARG A 283 -8.95 2.90 -0.76
C ARG A 283 -7.72 3.09 -1.62
N GLU A 284 -7.92 3.71 -2.77
CA GLU A 284 -6.84 4.11 -3.65
C GLU A 284 -5.87 5.08 -2.96
N HIS A 285 -4.66 5.13 -3.45
CA HIS A 285 -3.64 6.04 -2.95
C HIS A 285 -3.32 7.09 -4.01
N HIS A 286 -3.61 8.36 -3.74
CA HIS A 286 -3.24 9.47 -4.63
C HIS A 286 -1.75 9.41 -4.98
N SER A 287 -1.45 9.22 -6.25
CA SER A 287 -0.10 9.12 -6.81
C SER A 287 -0.14 9.38 -8.32
N ALA A 288 1.00 9.42 -8.96
CA ALA A 288 1.08 9.47 -10.43
C ALA A 288 0.45 8.22 -11.06
N GLU A 289 0.69 7.05 -10.48
CA GLU A 289 0.13 5.77 -10.94
C GLU A 289 -1.40 5.74 -10.81
N TYR A 290 -1.97 6.32 -9.73
CA TYR A 290 -3.42 6.47 -9.56
C TYR A 290 -4.02 7.26 -10.73
N PHE A 291 -3.48 8.44 -11.02
CA PHE A 291 -4.00 9.27 -12.10
C PHE A 291 -3.82 8.57 -13.46
N ALA A 292 -2.67 7.97 -13.68
CA ALA A 292 -2.34 7.26 -14.90
C ALA A 292 -3.31 6.11 -15.18
N SER A 293 -3.64 5.29 -14.17
CA SER A 293 -4.57 4.15 -14.32
C SER A 293 -5.99 4.59 -14.66
N HIS A 294 -6.46 5.71 -14.09
CA HIS A 294 -7.80 6.25 -14.36
C HIS A 294 -7.92 6.98 -15.71
N LYS A 295 -6.85 7.65 -16.14
CA LYS A 295 -6.87 8.48 -17.36
C LYS A 295 -6.20 7.81 -18.57
N GLY A 296 -5.59 6.64 -18.39
CA GLY A 296 -4.96 5.86 -19.46
C GLY A 296 -3.70 6.50 -20.04
N VAL A 297 -2.89 7.14 -19.20
CA VAL A 297 -1.62 7.80 -19.55
C VAL A 297 -0.43 7.08 -18.92
N ASP A 298 0.79 7.40 -19.35
CA ASP A 298 2.01 6.90 -18.71
C ASP A 298 2.25 7.63 -17.38
N ALA A 299 2.41 6.88 -16.29
CA ALA A 299 2.66 7.42 -14.95
C ALA A 299 3.93 8.28 -14.87
N ASP A 300 4.96 7.97 -15.67
CA ASP A 300 6.19 8.75 -15.73
C ASP A 300 5.97 10.14 -16.35
N THR A 301 4.86 10.38 -17.03
CA THR A 301 4.48 11.67 -17.60
C THR A 301 3.65 12.54 -16.66
N VAL A 302 3.17 11.98 -15.54
CA VAL A 302 2.28 12.66 -14.61
C VAL A 302 3.05 13.54 -13.63
N ASP A 303 2.81 14.84 -13.68
CA ASP A 303 3.19 15.78 -12.64
C ASP A 303 2.07 15.84 -11.58
N MET A 304 2.36 15.34 -10.38
CA MET A 304 1.45 15.38 -9.24
C MET A 304 1.97 16.35 -8.19
N GLN A 305 1.14 17.31 -7.80
CA GLN A 305 1.43 18.27 -6.75
C GLN A 305 0.40 18.15 -5.62
N THR A 306 0.76 18.63 -4.43
CA THR A 306 -0.13 18.73 -3.27
C THR A 306 -0.30 20.20 -2.85
N GLY A 307 -1.23 20.51 -1.99
CA GLY A 307 -1.41 21.87 -1.46
C GLY A 307 -0.18 22.42 -0.74
N GLU A 308 0.63 21.55 -0.15
CA GLU A 308 1.95 21.89 0.41
C GLU A 308 3.01 21.73 -0.69
N PHE A 309 3.39 22.80 -1.37
CA PHE A 309 4.50 22.73 -2.33
C PHE A 309 5.80 23.24 -1.72
N GLU A 310 6.85 22.48 -1.95
CA GLU A 310 8.22 22.91 -1.71
C GLU A 310 8.92 23.16 -3.06
N GLY A 311 9.47 24.38 -3.23
CA GLY A 311 10.29 24.72 -4.38
C GLY A 311 9.55 25.33 -5.59
N GLN A 312 10.26 25.42 -6.71
CA GLN A 312 9.69 25.86 -7.98
C GLN A 312 9.19 24.66 -8.77
N THR A 313 7.88 24.61 -8.98
CA THR A 313 7.19 23.60 -9.79
C THR A 313 6.40 24.30 -10.90
N ALA A 314 5.98 23.57 -11.93
CA ALA A 314 5.13 24.13 -12.98
C ALA A 314 3.83 24.71 -12.40
N TRP A 315 3.25 24.04 -11.39
CA TRP A 315 2.10 24.55 -10.65
C TRP A 315 2.40 25.89 -9.95
N SER A 316 3.56 26.03 -9.29
CA SER A 316 3.94 27.27 -8.62
C SER A 316 4.13 28.44 -9.59
N GLU A 317 4.50 28.17 -10.84
CA GLU A 317 4.59 29.20 -11.89
C GLU A 317 3.19 29.72 -12.26
N ILE A 318 2.20 28.85 -12.38
CA ILE A 318 0.81 29.20 -12.64
C ILE A 318 0.25 30.07 -11.50
N LEU A 319 0.48 29.66 -10.24
CA LEU A 319 0.08 30.44 -9.07
C LEU A 319 0.75 31.83 -9.02
N ASN A 320 2.03 31.92 -9.34
CA ASN A 320 2.75 33.18 -9.40
C ASN A 320 2.20 34.05 -10.52
N TYR A 321 1.91 33.48 -11.69
CA TYR A 321 1.26 34.23 -12.76
C TYR A 321 -0.08 34.81 -12.29
N ALA A 322 -0.96 34.00 -11.68
CA ALA A 322 -2.25 34.42 -11.17
C ALA A 322 -2.13 35.50 -10.07
N ARG A 323 -1.08 35.46 -9.26
CA ARG A 323 -0.82 36.44 -8.19
C ARG A 323 -0.38 37.80 -8.70
N TYR A 324 0.42 37.83 -9.76
CA TYR A 324 1.06 39.08 -10.22
C TYR A 324 0.45 39.66 -11.50
N ASN A 325 -0.50 38.99 -12.13
CA ASN A 325 -1.17 39.43 -13.34
C ASN A 325 -2.69 39.49 -13.13
N SER A 326 -3.35 40.40 -13.85
CA SER A 326 -4.81 40.50 -13.79
C SER A 326 -5.46 39.42 -14.63
N LEU A 327 -6.21 38.55 -14.00
CA LEU A 327 -6.98 37.48 -14.68
C LEU A 327 -8.27 38.01 -15.34
N SER A 328 -8.61 39.28 -15.15
CA SER A 328 -9.77 39.89 -15.82
C SER A 328 -9.44 40.42 -17.23
N THR A 329 -8.17 40.37 -17.65
CA THR A 329 -7.79 40.66 -19.02
C THR A 329 -7.94 39.45 -19.91
N PRO A 330 -8.19 39.61 -21.24
CA PRO A 330 -8.24 38.47 -22.16
C PRO A 330 -6.96 37.60 -22.13
N GLU A 331 -5.80 38.22 -22.02
CA GLU A 331 -4.50 37.54 -22.00
C GLU A 331 -4.32 36.75 -20.68
N GLY A 332 -4.66 37.36 -19.53
CA GLY A 332 -4.56 36.71 -18.24
C GLY A 332 -5.53 35.54 -18.11
N TRP A 333 -6.74 35.68 -18.62
CA TRP A 333 -7.72 34.61 -18.64
C TRP A 333 -7.29 33.48 -19.60
N ALA A 334 -6.81 33.81 -20.80
CA ALA A 334 -6.29 32.82 -21.75
C ALA A 334 -5.16 31.97 -21.16
N TYR A 335 -4.23 32.61 -20.42
CA TYR A 335 -3.14 31.89 -19.75
C TYR A 335 -3.68 30.84 -18.77
N ILE A 336 -4.64 31.18 -17.92
CA ILE A 336 -5.21 30.21 -16.97
C ILE A 336 -5.95 29.08 -17.69
N GLN A 337 -6.73 29.38 -18.74
CA GLN A 337 -7.43 28.37 -19.55
C GLN A 337 -6.49 27.42 -20.28
N GLU A 338 -5.28 27.85 -20.59
CA GLU A 338 -4.24 27.02 -21.21
C GLU A 338 -3.62 26.02 -20.23
N HIS A 339 -3.55 26.38 -18.93
CA HIS A 339 -2.80 25.61 -17.93
C HIS A 339 -3.68 24.87 -16.91
N VAL A 340 -4.95 25.22 -16.80
CA VAL A 340 -5.89 24.66 -15.81
C VAL A 340 -7.17 24.22 -16.51
N ASP A 341 -7.69 23.08 -16.14
CA ASP A 341 -9.03 22.64 -16.52
C ASP A 341 -10.06 23.39 -15.69
N ILE A 342 -10.63 24.46 -16.28
CA ILE A 342 -11.55 25.35 -15.54
C ILE A 342 -12.90 24.67 -15.21
N PRO A 343 -13.54 23.91 -16.11
CA PRO A 343 -14.76 23.18 -15.78
C PRO A 343 -14.57 22.26 -14.56
N GLU A 344 -13.52 21.43 -14.56
CA GLU A 344 -13.27 20.49 -13.48
C GLU A 344 -12.86 21.20 -12.17
N MET A 345 -12.08 22.28 -12.27
CA MET A 345 -11.79 23.13 -11.12
C MET A 345 -13.06 23.71 -10.48
N ILE A 346 -14.05 24.08 -11.29
CA ILE A 346 -15.36 24.58 -10.79
C ILE A 346 -16.11 23.48 -10.05
N ASP A 347 -16.14 22.26 -10.57
CA ASP A 347 -16.78 21.12 -9.92
C ASP A 347 -16.10 20.80 -8.58
N TRP A 348 -14.77 20.76 -8.55
CA TRP A 348 -14.00 20.61 -7.32
C TRP A 348 -14.33 21.73 -6.32
N LEU A 349 -14.35 23.00 -6.75
CA LEU A 349 -14.66 24.14 -5.90
C LEU A 349 -16.09 24.07 -5.34
N ILE A 350 -17.05 23.60 -6.13
CA ILE A 350 -18.44 23.38 -5.68
C ILE A 350 -18.47 22.33 -4.57
N LEU A 351 -17.76 21.21 -4.73
CA LEU A 351 -17.69 20.16 -3.73
C LEU A 351 -17.11 20.67 -2.41
N GLU A 352 -15.99 21.39 -2.45
CA GLU A 352 -15.33 21.96 -1.27
C GLU A 352 -16.21 23.00 -0.57
N CYS A 353 -16.79 23.93 -1.32
CA CYS A 353 -17.67 24.96 -0.76
C CYS A 353 -18.96 24.37 -0.18
N TRP A 354 -19.57 23.40 -0.87
CA TRP A 354 -20.81 22.78 -0.43
C TRP A 354 -20.61 21.88 0.79
N SER A 355 -19.51 21.15 0.85
CA SER A 355 -19.16 20.32 2.00
C SER A 355 -18.76 21.16 3.22
N GLY A 356 -18.31 22.41 3.00
CA GLY A 356 -17.76 23.25 4.06
C GLY A 356 -16.48 22.67 4.65
N ASP A 357 -15.61 22.14 3.80
CA ASP A 357 -14.31 21.65 4.26
C ASP A 357 -13.46 22.79 4.83
N ILE A 358 -12.90 22.57 6.00
CA ILE A 358 -12.09 23.55 6.72
C ILE A 358 -10.59 23.32 6.60
N ASP A 359 -10.16 22.27 5.91
CA ASP A 359 -8.75 21.86 5.78
C ASP A 359 -8.30 21.69 4.31
N VAL A 360 -8.91 22.43 3.41
CA VAL A 360 -8.68 22.37 1.94
C VAL A 360 -7.20 22.56 1.56
N TYR A 361 -6.48 23.46 2.23
CA TYR A 361 -5.17 23.94 1.74
C TYR A 361 -4.10 22.86 1.62
N GLU A 362 -4.03 21.94 2.57
CA GLU A 362 -3.02 20.90 2.60
C GLU A 362 -3.49 19.64 1.83
N ASN A 363 -4.80 19.54 1.61
CA ASN A 363 -5.46 18.32 1.18
C ASN A 363 -5.82 18.27 -0.31
N VAL A 364 -5.71 19.38 -1.03
CA VAL A 364 -5.91 19.38 -2.49
C VAL A 364 -4.79 18.62 -3.22
N ARG A 365 -5.15 17.96 -4.31
CA ARG A 365 -4.22 17.28 -5.22
C ARG A 365 -4.33 17.93 -6.59
N PHE A 366 -3.20 18.08 -7.26
CA PHE A 366 -3.13 18.62 -8.62
C PHE A 366 -2.41 17.60 -9.50
N TYR A 367 -2.98 17.32 -10.66
CA TYR A 367 -2.44 16.38 -11.63
C TYR A 367 -2.34 17.04 -12.99
N ALA A 368 -1.25 16.84 -13.69
CA ALA A 368 -1.09 17.21 -15.09
C ALA A 368 -0.30 16.13 -15.83
N SER A 369 -0.68 15.85 -17.07
CA SER A 369 0.11 15.02 -17.99
C SER A 369 -0.04 15.57 -19.40
N PRO A 370 1.04 15.69 -20.17
CA PRO A 370 0.97 16.12 -21.58
C PRO A 370 0.12 15.17 -22.43
N GLU A 371 -0.14 13.95 -21.97
CA GLU A 371 -0.95 12.94 -22.64
C GLU A 371 -2.46 13.08 -22.34
N TYR A 372 -2.83 13.94 -21.36
CA TYR A 372 -4.22 14.18 -20.99
C TYR A 372 -4.52 15.68 -20.97
N GLU A 373 -5.62 16.10 -21.64
CA GLU A 373 -6.10 17.49 -21.72
C GLU A 373 -5.02 18.54 -22.04
N ASN A 374 -4.05 18.15 -22.89
CA ASN A 374 -2.90 18.99 -23.30
C ASN A 374 -2.03 19.49 -22.14
N GLY A 375 -1.93 18.72 -21.05
CA GLY A 375 -1.10 19.05 -19.89
C GLY A 375 -1.70 20.06 -18.93
N LYS A 376 -3.02 20.28 -18.97
CA LYS A 376 -3.70 21.13 -18.00
C LYS A 376 -3.71 20.49 -16.63
N TYR A 377 -3.58 21.30 -15.61
CA TYR A 377 -3.76 20.85 -14.23
C TYR A 377 -5.23 20.64 -13.91
N ILE A 378 -5.49 19.52 -13.26
CA ILE A 378 -6.76 18.98 -12.81
C ILE A 378 -6.72 18.92 -11.28
N TYR A 379 -7.81 19.32 -10.63
CA TYR A 379 -7.95 19.31 -9.20
C TYR A 379 -8.51 17.99 -8.70
N GLY A 380 -7.86 17.36 -7.73
CA GLY A 380 -8.33 16.13 -7.09
C GLY A 380 -8.84 16.36 -5.68
N LEU A 381 -9.95 15.73 -5.35
CA LEU A 381 -10.57 15.76 -4.03
C LEU A 381 -9.82 14.81 -3.08
N ALA A 382 -9.49 15.28 -1.88
CA ALA A 382 -8.80 14.46 -0.88
C ALA A 382 -9.08 14.93 0.55
N ASP A 383 -9.21 13.96 1.47
CA ASP A 383 -9.25 14.18 2.92
C ASP A 383 -10.43 15.02 3.42
N MET A 384 -11.65 14.65 3.01
CA MET A 384 -12.91 15.36 3.28
C MET A 384 -13.48 15.07 4.68
N ASP A 385 -12.69 14.59 5.62
CA ASP A 385 -13.19 14.18 6.95
C ASP A 385 -13.46 15.34 7.91
N LEU A 386 -12.93 16.55 7.61
CA LEU A 386 -13.22 17.78 8.35
C LEU A 386 -14.34 18.64 7.71
N THR A 387 -15.26 17.99 7.01
CA THR A 387 -16.42 18.61 6.38
C THR A 387 -17.64 18.61 7.30
N MET A 388 -18.66 19.43 6.99
CA MET A 388 -19.96 19.49 7.70
C MET A 388 -19.83 19.59 9.24
N MET A 389 -18.84 20.33 9.72
CA MET A 389 -18.53 20.46 11.16
C MET A 389 -19.50 21.39 11.93
N GLY A 390 -20.74 21.54 11.47
CA GLY A 390 -21.75 22.42 12.08
C GLY A 390 -21.51 23.89 11.83
N MET A 391 -20.63 24.26 10.92
CA MET A 391 -20.46 25.60 10.40
C MET A 391 -21.46 25.86 9.27
N ASP A 392 -21.90 27.11 9.15
CA ASP A 392 -22.57 27.54 7.94
C ASP A 392 -21.66 27.28 6.77
N SER A 393 -22.08 26.41 5.83
CA SER A 393 -21.32 26.04 4.63
C SER A 393 -20.87 27.27 3.79
N MET A 394 -21.47 28.41 4.02
CA MET A 394 -21.12 29.70 3.40
C MET A 394 -19.97 30.43 4.10
N SER A 395 -19.49 29.96 5.23
CA SER A 395 -18.41 30.60 6.00
C SER A 395 -17.01 30.00 5.73
N VAL A 396 -16.88 29.08 4.80
CA VAL A 396 -15.58 28.61 4.32
C VAL A 396 -14.90 29.78 3.60
N GLY A 397 -14.10 30.50 4.33
CA GLY A 397 -13.35 31.61 3.78
C GLY A 397 -12.17 31.03 2.95
N PHE A 398 -12.34 31.03 1.66
CA PHE A 398 -11.18 31.06 0.78
C PHE A 398 -10.52 32.44 0.95
N ASN A 399 -9.56 32.57 1.85
CA ASN A 399 -8.74 33.74 2.01
C ASN A 399 -7.59 33.76 1.02
#